data_8d23f4681bfbd8a5c567bfb8484f1ce0
#
_entry.id   8d23f4681bfbd8a5c567bfb8484f1ce0
#
_cell.length_a   1.000
_cell.length_b   1.000
_cell.length_c   1.000
_cell.angle_alpha   90.00
_cell.angle_beta   90.00
_cell.angle_gamma   90.00
#
_symmetry.space_group_name_H-M   'P 1'
#
loop_
_entity.id
_entity.type
_entity.pdbx_description
1 polymer ?
#
loop_
_entity_poly.entity_id
_entity_poly.type
_entity_poly.pdbx_seq_one_letter_code
_entity_poly.pdbx_strand_id
1 'polypeptide(L)'
;MAVSCERWANKEERIVKLTWQDAEDIAIQLADRFHGIDPLTVRFTDLHKWVVALPDFADDPAKSNEGILEAIQMAWHEEYKNG
;
A
#
# COMPACT_ATOMS: atom_id res chain seq x y z
N MET A 1 -17.90 24.81 -2.17
CA MET A 1 -16.82 25.47 -2.00
C MET A 1 -16.02 25.27 -0.76
N ALA A 2 -16.38 25.90 0.35
CA ALA A 2 -15.61 25.70 1.57
C ALA A 2 -15.56 24.23 1.94
N VAL A 3 -16.65 23.53 1.74
CA VAL A 3 -16.71 22.12 2.11
C VAL A 3 -15.68 21.30 1.34
N SER A 4 -15.59 21.56 0.05
CA SER A 4 -14.61 20.83 -0.75
C SER A 4 -13.21 21.11 -0.31
N CYS A 5 -12.94 22.36 -0.02
CA CYS A 5 -11.61 22.76 0.44
C CYS A 5 -11.28 22.09 1.76
N GLU A 6 -12.27 21.98 2.61
CA GLU A 6 -12.06 21.35 3.90
C GLU A 6 -11.71 19.89 3.75
N ARG A 7 -12.38 19.21 2.86
CA ARG A 7 -12.04 17.82 2.64
C ARG A 7 -10.64 17.66 2.10
N TRP A 8 -10.23 18.57 1.25
CA TRP A 8 -8.88 18.58 0.77
C TRP A 8 -7.88 18.71 1.90
N ALA A 9 -8.11 19.69 2.75
CA ALA A 9 -7.20 19.92 3.85
C ALA A 9 -7.14 18.71 4.76
N ASN A 10 -8.29 18.15 5.09
CA ASN A 10 -8.30 16.99 5.96
C ASN A 10 -7.51 15.84 5.37
N LYS A 11 -7.66 15.64 4.07
CA LYS A 11 -6.99 14.55 3.43
C LYS A 11 -5.49 14.73 3.47
N GLU A 12 -5.04 15.95 3.28
CA GLU A 12 -3.61 16.21 3.29
C GLU A 12 -3.03 16.23 4.67
N GLU A 13 -3.78 16.78 5.59
CA GLU A 13 -3.29 16.88 6.96
C GLU A 13 -3.27 15.55 7.65
N ARG A 14 -4.13 14.64 7.22
CA ARG A 14 -4.20 13.36 7.86
C ARG A 14 -2.94 12.59 7.58
N ILE A 15 -2.25 12.23 8.64
CA ILE A 15 -1.07 11.41 8.53
C ILE A 15 -1.54 9.98 8.29
N VAL A 16 -1.23 9.46 7.14
CA VAL A 16 -1.62 8.11 6.80
C VAL A 16 -0.53 7.19 7.32
N LYS A 17 -0.89 6.41 8.32
CA LYS A 17 0.03 5.42 8.87
C LYS A 17 -0.46 4.07 8.44
N LEU A 18 0.29 3.44 7.57
CA LEU A 18 -0.08 2.14 7.04
C LEU A 18 0.43 1.05 7.95
N THR A 19 -0.43 0.08 8.20
CA THR A 19 -0.07 -1.09 8.98
C THR A 19 -0.25 -2.30 8.09
N TRP A 20 0.21 -3.45 8.58
CA TRP A 20 0.06 -4.68 7.81
C TRP A 20 -1.40 -5.03 7.52
N GLN A 21 -2.32 -4.45 8.28
CA GLN A 21 -3.74 -4.71 8.07
C GLN A 21 -4.35 -3.84 6.98
N ASP A 22 -3.62 -2.84 6.53
CA ASP A 22 -4.10 -1.93 5.49
C ASP A 22 -3.66 -2.41 4.11
N ALA A 23 -3.96 -3.65 3.80
CA ALA A 23 -3.48 -4.27 2.57
C ALA A 23 -3.89 -3.50 1.33
N GLU A 24 -5.12 -3.00 1.30
CA GLU A 24 -5.59 -2.29 0.12
C GLU A 24 -4.87 -0.96 -0.06
N ASP A 25 -4.69 -0.22 1.04
CA ASP A 25 -4.00 1.05 0.95
C ASP A 25 -2.54 0.85 0.56
N ILE A 26 -1.91 -0.17 1.13
CA ILE A 26 -0.54 -0.52 0.77
C ILE A 26 -0.48 -0.86 -0.72
N ALA A 27 -1.44 -1.63 -1.19
CA ALA A 27 -1.45 -2.06 -2.58
C ALA A 27 -1.60 -0.87 -3.52
N ILE A 28 -2.42 0.09 -3.17
CA ILE A 28 -2.59 1.28 -3.99
C ILE A 28 -1.27 2.04 -4.09
N GLN A 29 -0.56 2.16 -3.00
CA GLN A 29 0.73 2.85 -3.03
C GLN A 29 1.77 2.08 -3.82
N LEU A 30 1.76 0.76 -3.71
CA LEU A 30 2.68 -0.04 -4.49
C LEU A 30 2.37 0.07 -5.98
N ALA A 31 1.10 0.06 -6.33
CA ALA A 31 0.71 0.19 -7.74
C ALA A 31 1.13 1.54 -8.29
N ASP A 32 1.06 2.57 -7.47
CA ASP A 32 1.44 3.91 -7.89
C ASP A 32 2.95 4.03 -8.07
N ARG A 33 3.72 3.35 -7.25
CA ARG A 33 5.17 3.46 -7.28
C ARG A 33 5.82 2.51 -8.27
N PHE A 34 5.21 1.37 -8.49
CA PHE A 34 5.81 0.32 -9.30
C PHE A 34 4.91 -0.01 -10.49
N HIS A 35 4.67 1.00 -11.30
CA HIS A 35 3.88 0.83 -12.53
C HIS A 35 4.53 -0.20 -13.42
N GLY A 36 3.71 -1.04 -14.01
CA GLY A 36 4.21 -1.99 -14.99
C GLY A 36 4.84 -3.23 -14.41
N ILE A 37 4.88 -3.35 -13.09
CA ILE A 37 5.39 -4.56 -12.44
C ILE A 37 4.21 -5.44 -12.09
N ASP A 38 4.23 -6.67 -12.61
CA ASP A 38 3.18 -7.64 -12.30
C ASP A 38 3.40 -8.15 -10.88
N PRO A 39 2.45 -7.89 -9.97
CA PRO A 39 2.65 -8.30 -8.58
C PRO A 39 2.84 -9.79 -8.40
N LEU A 40 2.30 -10.60 -9.30
CA LEU A 40 2.42 -12.05 -9.16
C LEU A 40 3.82 -12.55 -9.47
N THR A 41 4.68 -11.70 -10.04
CA THR A 41 6.07 -12.05 -10.30
C THR A 41 6.98 -11.58 -9.18
N VAL A 42 6.46 -10.88 -8.19
CA VAL A 42 7.26 -10.34 -7.10
C VAL A 42 7.35 -11.38 -5.98
N ARG A 43 8.56 -11.58 -5.48
CA ARG A 43 8.75 -12.51 -4.37
C ARG A 43 8.28 -11.85 -3.08
N PHE A 44 7.84 -12.68 -2.13
CA PHE A 44 7.40 -12.15 -0.84
C PHE A 44 8.52 -11.41 -0.12
N THR A 45 9.76 -11.84 -0.27
CA THR A 45 10.88 -11.14 0.35
C THR A 45 11.03 -9.73 -0.22
N ASP A 46 10.88 -9.60 -1.52
CA ASP A 46 10.95 -8.29 -2.16
C ASP A 46 9.74 -7.45 -1.80
N LEU A 47 8.57 -8.08 -1.80
CA LEU A 47 7.34 -7.38 -1.42
C LEU A 47 7.45 -6.82 -0.02
N HIS A 48 7.96 -7.62 0.90
CA HIS A 48 8.16 -7.18 2.27
C HIS A 48 9.05 -5.94 2.33
N LYS A 49 10.18 -5.99 1.62
CA LYS A 49 11.10 -4.86 1.59
C LYS A 49 10.44 -3.61 1.04
N TRP A 50 9.66 -3.77 -0.01
CA TRP A 50 9.03 -2.63 -0.65
C TRP A 50 7.96 -2.01 0.22
N VAL A 51 7.23 -2.84 0.96
CA VAL A 51 6.19 -2.34 1.86
C VAL A 51 6.83 -1.55 3.00
N VAL A 52 7.85 -2.10 3.64
CA VAL A 52 8.46 -1.40 4.77
C VAL A 52 9.21 -0.16 4.32
N ALA A 53 9.54 -0.07 3.05
CA ALA A 53 10.21 1.13 2.51
C ALA A 53 9.23 2.24 2.18
N LEU A 54 7.92 1.99 2.22
CA LEU A 54 6.94 3.03 1.96
C LEU A 54 7.02 4.09 3.05
N PRO A 55 7.02 5.36 2.66
CA PRO A 55 7.15 6.45 3.66
C PRO A 55 6.05 6.43 4.70
N ASP A 56 4.86 5.99 4.31
CA ASP A 56 3.72 6.01 5.21
C ASP A 56 3.59 4.74 6.04
N PHE A 57 4.43 3.76 5.79
CA PHE A 57 4.35 2.51 6.53
C PHE A 57 4.87 2.71 7.95
N ALA A 58 4.06 2.37 8.93
CA ALA A 58 4.37 2.67 10.32
C ALA A 58 4.19 1.47 11.24
N ASP A 59 4.22 0.26 10.69
CA ASP A 59 4.06 -0.93 11.51
C ASP A 59 5.42 -1.62 11.67
N ASP A 60 5.43 -2.62 12.53
CA ASP A 60 6.64 -3.41 12.79
C ASP A 60 6.91 -4.33 11.60
N PRO A 61 8.08 -4.20 10.96
CA PRO A 61 8.38 -5.07 9.82
C PRO A 61 8.33 -6.55 10.15
N ALA A 62 8.55 -6.91 11.40
CA ALA A 62 8.60 -8.31 11.80
C ALA A 62 7.21 -8.92 12.02
N LYS A 63 6.16 -8.12 11.94
CA LYS A 63 4.81 -8.61 12.20
C LYS A 63 4.11 -9.16 10.97
N SER A 64 4.78 -9.18 9.85
CA SER A 64 4.16 -9.71 8.65
C SER A 64 4.24 -11.24 8.65
N ASN A 65 3.39 -11.85 7.84
CA ASN A 65 3.46 -13.27 7.57
C ASN A 65 3.00 -13.49 6.14
N GLU A 66 3.05 -14.73 5.71
CA GLU A 66 2.72 -15.04 4.32
C GLU A 66 1.29 -14.65 3.97
N GLY A 67 0.36 -14.87 4.91
CA GLY A 67 -1.03 -14.51 4.64
C GLY A 67 -1.21 -13.02 4.43
N ILE A 68 -0.51 -12.23 5.22
CA ILE A 68 -0.56 -10.79 5.08
C ILE A 68 0.05 -10.35 3.76
N LEU A 69 1.22 -10.89 3.42
CA LEU A 69 1.88 -10.54 2.18
C LEU A 69 1.05 -10.98 0.98
N GLU A 70 0.41 -12.13 1.08
CA GLU A 70 -0.45 -12.60 0.02
C GLU A 70 -1.64 -11.66 -0.17
N ALA A 71 -2.23 -11.20 0.92
CA ALA A 71 -3.35 -10.28 0.83
C ALA A 71 -2.94 -8.99 0.14
N ILE A 72 -1.75 -8.49 0.48
CA ILE A 72 -1.24 -7.28 -0.16
C ILE A 72 -0.98 -7.54 -1.63
N GLN A 73 -0.38 -8.68 -1.96
CA GLN A 73 -0.09 -9.03 -3.32
C GLN A 73 -1.36 -9.11 -4.17
N MET A 74 -2.39 -9.74 -3.63
CA MET A 74 -3.64 -9.87 -4.36
C MET A 74 -4.31 -8.52 -4.54
N ALA A 75 -4.29 -7.67 -3.52
CA ALA A 75 -4.86 -6.34 -3.65
C ALA A 75 -4.09 -5.52 -4.68
N TRP A 76 -2.77 -5.63 -4.68
CA TRP A 76 -1.94 -4.95 -5.65
C TRP A 76 -2.24 -5.47 -7.06
N HIS A 77 -2.43 -6.76 -7.19
CA HIS A 77 -2.75 -7.36 -8.48
C HIS A 77 -4.07 -6.81 -9.01
N GLU A 78 -5.05 -6.60 -8.15
CA GLU A 78 -6.30 -5.99 -8.57
C GLU A 78 -6.08 -4.58 -9.07
N GLU A 79 -5.25 -3.80 -8.39
CA GLU A 79 -4.93 -2.46 -8.85
C GLU A 79 -4.17 -2.50 -10.16
N TYR A 80 -3.28 -3.43 -10.31
CA TYR A 80 -2.50 -3.61 -11.52
C TYR A 80 -3.40 -3.93 -12.71
N LYS A 81 -4.36 -4.81 -12.50
CA LYS A 81 -5.30 -5.18 -13.57
C LYS A 81 -6.17 -4.01 -13.97
N ASN A 82 -6.57 -3.21 -13.00
CA ASN A 82 -7.48 -2.10 -13.25
C ASN A 82 -6.76 -0.86 -13.74
N GLY A 83 -5.49 -0.80 -13.52
CA GLY A 83 -4.69 0.32 -13.96
C GLY A 83 -4.17 0.11 -15.33
#